data_640d89467bd7bbbe94b784a9d8776833
#
_entry.id   640d89467bd7bbbe94b784a9d8776833
#
_cell.length_a   1.000
_cell.length_b   1.000
_cell.length_c   1.000
_cell.angle_alpha   90.00
_cell.angle_beta   90.00
_cell.angle_gamma   90.00
#
_symmetry.space_group_name_H-M   'P 1'
#
loop_
_entity.id
_entity.type
_entity.pdbx_description
1 polymer ?
#
loop_
_entity_poly.entity_id
_entity_poly.type
_entity_poly.pdbx_seq_one_letter_code
_entity_poly.pdbx_strand_id
1 'polypeptide(L)'
;MILKRIKVEHDTTMFLPLKVDYCFFLIPSNFHFLNLIIRLNNLFCIFEQLQTTLRRVGNYIIRRAEEKDLASIININLITLPEHYSDYFFESILRELPEAFIIAELDDNITGYIMCKIEFGFSNFRKLGFVKKGHVVSVAVLEQHRGAGVGKALMLEGINGVVSRKCDEIYLEVRISNRSAIKMYEKLGFQIKSALRAYYRDGEDAYLMALDFG
;
A
#
# COMPACT_ATOMS: atom_id res chain seq x y z
N MET A 1 -6.14 -56.58 -30.43
CA MET A 1 -5.00 -55.91 -29.77
C MET A 1 -5.35 -54.43 -29.66
N ILE A 2 -5.83 -54.03 -28.49
CA ILE A 2 -6.55 -52.76 -28.29
C ILE A 2 -5.60 -51.81 -27.51
N LEU A 3 -5.19 -50.74 -28.15
CA LEU A 3 -4.48 -49.65 -27.49
C LEU A 3 -5.49 -48.65 -26.91
N LYS A 4 -5.57 -48.62 -25.57
CA LYS A 4 -6.31 -47.59 -24.84
C LYS A 4 -5.50 -46.30 -24.77
N ARG A 5 -6.08 -45.22 -25.28
CA ARG A 5 -5.63 -43.84 -25.06
C ARG A 5 -5.83 -43.48 -23.59
N ILE A 6 -4.78 -43.04 -22.90
CA ILE A 6 -4.86 -42.42 -21.60
C ILE A 6 -5.02 -40.90 -21.81
N LYS A 7 -6.13 -40.39 -21.35
CA LYS A 7 -6.45 -38.95 -21.29
C LYS A 7 -5.74 -38.37 -20.05
N VAL A 8 -4.85 -37.44 -20.26
CA VAL A 8 -4.25 -36.68 -19.15
C VAL A 8 -5.17 -35.49 -18.87
N GLU A 9 -5.82 -35.51 -17.71
CA GLU A 9 -6.54 -34.38 -17.18
C GLU A 9 -5.55 -33.42 -16.56
N HIS A 10 -5.68 -32.16 -16.94
CA HIS A 10 -4.98 -31.03 -16.27
C HIS A 10 -5.57 -30.85 -14.88
N ASP A 11 -4.83 -31.27 -13.89
CA ASP A 11 -5.16 -30.99 -12.49
C ASP A 11 -4.47 -29.72 -12.04
N THR A 12 -5.29 -28.79 -11.59
CA THR A 12 -4.92 -27.46 -11.11
C THR A 12 -4.29 -27.63 -9.74
N THR A 13 -2.98 -27.50 -9.63
CA THR A 13 -2.28 -27.55 -8.35
C THR A 13 -2.62 -26.33 -7.51
N MET A 14 -3.50 -26.53 -6.53
CA MET A 14 -3.67 -25.64 -5.39
C MET A 14 -2.37 -25.61 -4.57
N PHE A 15 -1.76 -24.45 -4.49
CA PHE A 15 -0.70 -24.18 -3.51
C PHE A 15 -1.32 -24.12 -2.10
N LEU A 16 -1.17 -25.19 -1.35
CA LEU A 16 -1.41 -25.20 0.10
C LEU A 16 -0.23 -24.51 0.80
N PRO A 17 -0.49 -23.62 1.79
CA PRO A 17 0.59 -23.08 2.61
C PRO A 17 1.10 -24.21 3.53
N LEU A 18 2.37 -24.57 3.36
CA LEU A 18 3.06 -25.47 4.27
C LEU A 18 3.22 -24.77 5.63
N LYS A 19 2.33 -25.11 6.58
CA LYS A 19 2.58 -24.91 8.00
C LYS A 19 3.71 -25.86 8.40
N VAL A 20 4.88 -25.31 8.67
CA VAL A 20 5.98 -26.08 9.29
C VAL A 20 5.74 -26.11 10.77
N ASP A 21 5.11 -27.18 11.25
CA ASP A 21 5.04 -27.49 12.68
C ASP A 21 6.45 -27.88 13.16
N TYR A 22 6.96 -27.14 14.12
CA TYR A 22 8.25 -27.43 14.77
C TYR A 22 8.16 -28.73 15.55
N CYS A 23 8.56 -29.83 14.97
CA CYS A 23 8.92 -31.03 15.73
C CYS A 23 10.28 -30.81 16.39
N PHE A 24 10.27 -30.72 17.71
CA PHE A 24 11.48 -30.78 18.52
C PHE A 24 12.08 -32.20 18.41
N PHE A 25 13.04 -32.38 17.50
CA PHE A 25 13.93 -33.53 17.51
C PHE A 25 15.28 -33.11 18.10
N LEU A 26 15.75 -33.94 19.06
CA LEU A 26 17.07 -33.84 19.68
C LEU A 26 18.16 -33.63 18.62
N ILE A 27 18.80 -32.47 18.66
CA ILE A 27 19.83 -32.06 17.71
C ILE A 27 21.18 -32.56 18.20
N PRO A 28 21.92 -33.36 17.42
CA PRO A 28 23.33 -33.60 17.67
C PRO A 28 24.11 -32.31 17.45
N SER A 29 25.09 -32.05 18.33
CA SER A 29 25.92 -30.86 18.36
C SER A 29 26.85 -30.75 17.12
N ASN A 30 26.31 -30.47 15.95
CA ASN A 30 27.07 -30.19 14.74
C ASN A 30 26.91 -28.73 14.31
N PHE A 31 27.94 -27.94 14.54
CA PHE A 31 28.09 -26.51 14.20
C PHE A 31 27.76 -26.20 12.72
N HIS A 32 27.92 -27.17 11.82
CA HIS A 32 27.57 -27.04 10.40
C HIS A 32 26.06 -27.04 10.12
N PHE A 33 25.28 -27.79 10.92
CA PHE A 33 23.82 -27.86 10.73
C PHE A 33 23.14 -26.58 11.21
N LEU A 34 23.64 -25.99 12.31
CA LEU A 34 23.14 -24.71 12.82
C LEU A 34 23.41 -23.57 11.84
N ASN A 35 24.59 -23.53 11.23
CA ASN A 35 24.94 -22.54 10.18
C ASN A 35 24.09 -22.71 8.90
N LEU A 36 23.71 -23.93 8.55
CA LEU A 36 22.82 -24.20 7.42
C LEU A 36 21.41 -23.70 7.70
N ILE A 37 20.87 -23.95 8.91
CA ILE A 37 19.54 -23.46 9.34
C ILE A 37 19.51 -21.94 9.37
N ILE A 38 20.54 -21.28 9.90
CA ILE A 38 20.64 -19.80 9.92
C ILE A 38 20.68 -19.24 8.48
N ARG A 39 21.42 -19.89 7.58
CA ARG A 39 21.48 -19.47 6.17
C ARG A 39 20.15 -19.69 5.45
N LEU A 40 19.44 -20.78 5.71
CA LEU A 40 18.11 -21.05 5.14
C LEU A 40 17.06 -20.08 5.67
N ASN A 41 17.08 -19.77 6.97
CA ASN A 41 16.19 -18.78 7.55
C ASN A 41 16.49 -17.37 7.02
N ASN A 42 17.75 -16.99 6.85
CA ASN A 42 18.11 -15.73 6.22
C ASN A 42 17.70 -15.67 4.76
N LEU A 43 17.86 -16.76 3.99
CA LEU A 43 17.38 -16.85 2.60
C LEU A 43 15.86 -16.77 2.51
N PHE A 44 15.13 -17.42 3.43
CA PHE A 44 13.68 -17.38 3.50
C PHE A 44 13.18 -15.96 3.84
N CYS A 45 13.80 -15.31 4.83
CA CYS A 45 13.48 -13.94 5.21
C CYS A 45 13.77 -12.94 4.05
N ILE A 46 14.89 -13.11 3.34
CA ILE A 46 15.21 -12.31 2.14
C ILE A 46 14.19 -12.57 1.02
N PHE A 47 13.76 -13.82 0.84
CA PHE A 47 12.76 -14.18 -0.18
C PHE A 47 11.39 -13.60 0.14
N GLU A 48 10.94 -13.63 1.41
CA GLU A 48 9.71 -12.96 1.84
C GLU A 48 9.79 -11.45 1.66
N GLN A 49 10.90 -10.81 2.05
CA GLN A 49 11.12 -9.38 1.82
C GLN A 49 11.10 -9.02 0.34
N LEU A 50 11.62 -9.87 -0.55
CA LEU A 50 11.56 -9.65 -2.00
C LEU A 50 10.15 -9.76 -2.56
N GLN A 51 9.29 -10.63 -2.00
CA GLN A 51 7.89 -10.76 -2.42
C GLN A 51 7.01 -9.60 -1.94
N THR A 52 7.33 -8.97 -0.81
CA THR A 52 6.56 -7.84 -0.29
C THR A 52 7.02 -6.49 -0.86
N THR A 53 8.25 -6.38 -1.36
CA THR A 53 8.78 -5.16 -1.95
C THR A 53 8.11 -4.87 -3.30
N LEU A 54 7.36 -3.78 -3.38
CA LEU A 54 6.72 -3.32 -4.63
C LEU A 54 7.68 -2.48 -5.48
N ARG A 55 8.48 -1.64 -4.84
CA ARG A 55 9.39 -0.70 -5.50
C ARG A 55 10.55 -0.28 -4.60
N ARG A 56 11.65 0.12 -5.22
CA ARG A 56 12.74 0.85 -4.54
C ARG A 56 12.88 2.27 -5.08
N VAL A 57 13.18 3.21 -4.17
CA VAL A 57 13.46 4.61 -4.51
C VAL A 57 14.71 5.03 -3.75
N GLY A 58 15.87 5.05 -4.42
CA GLY A 58 17.15 5.12 -3.72
C GLY A 58 17.29 3.98 -2.72
N ASN A 59 17.52 4.31 -1.47
CA ASN A 59 17.63 3.33 -0.38
C ASN A 59 16.26 2.97 0.26
N TYR A 60 15.18 3.65 -0.13
CA TYR A 60 13.85 3.37 0.41
C TYR A 60 13.25 2.13 -0.21
N ILE A 61 12.65 1.29 0.63
CA ILE A 61 11.81 0.15 0.25
C ILE A 61 10.35 0.60 0.32
N ILE A 62 9.62 0.41 -0.78
CA ILE A 62 8.18 0.65 -0.83
C ILE A 62 7.50 -0.71 -0.83
N ARG A 63 6.70 -0.98 0.21
CA ARG A 63 6.01 -2.26 0.40
C ARG A 63 4.61 -2.07 0.95
N ARG A 64 3.82 -3.14 0.94
CA ARG A 64 2.52 -3.14 1.61
C ARG A 64 2.70 -3.02 3.12
N ALA A 65 1.76 -2.34 3.76
CA ALA A 65 1.67 -2.28 5.20
C ALA A 65 1.23 -3.64 5.78
N GLU A 66 1.71 -3.96 6.95
CA GLU A 66 1.34 -5.12 7.76
C GLU A 66 0.84 -4.66 9.13
N GLU A 67 0.20 -5.53 9.90
CA GLU A 67 -0.32 -5.19 11.24
C GLU A 67 0.78 -4.65 12.18
N LYS A 68 1.98 -5.22 12.09
CA LYS A 68 3.15 -4.76 12.88
C LYS A 68 3.55 -3.31 12.62
N ASP A 69 3.18 -2.76 11.45
CA ASP A 69 3.55 -1.40 11.03
C ASP A 69 2.60 -0.34 11.57
N LEU A 70 1.39 -0.74 12.01
CA LEU A 70 0.31 0.19 12.36
C LEU A 70 0.72 1.21 13.42
N ALA A 71 1.43 0.80 14.46
CA ALA A 71 1.87 1.72 15.53
C ALA A 71 2.77 2.84 14.96
N SER A 72 3.70 2.51 14.09
CA SER A 72 4.58 3.48 13.43
C SER A 72 3.82 4.39 12.46
N ILE A 73 2.86 3.85 11.70
CA ILE A 73 2.01 4.59 10.77
C ILE A 73 1.16 5.61 11.54
N ILE A 74 0.49 5.18 12.62
CA ILE A 74 -0.32 6.04 13.47
C ILE A 74 0.53 7.17 14.06
N ASN A 75 1.74 6.86 14.54
CA ASN A 75 2.66 7.87 15.03
C ASN A 75 3.04 8.88 13.93
N ILE A 76 3.32 8.43 12.70
CA ILE A 76 3.59 9.32 11.57
C ILE A 76 2.38 10.22 11.30
N ASN A 77 1.15 9.67 11.31
CA ASN A 77 -0.07 10.48 11.15
C ASN A 77 -0.15 11.57 12.21
N LEU A 78 0.05 11.22 13.49
CA LEU A 78 -0.04 12.16 14.62
C LEU A 78 0.94 13.32 14.52
N ILE A 79 2.16 13.08 14.05
CA ILE A 79 3.21 14.12 14.01
C ILE A 79 3.25 14.91 12.70
N THR A 80 2.62 14.41 11.62
CA THR A 80 2.73 15.04 10.29
C THR A 80 1.46 15.68 9.79
N LEU A 81 0.31 15.24 10.27
CA LEU A 81 -1.00 15.69 9.81
C LEU A 81 -1.85 16.19 10.98
N PRO A 82 -2.64 17.25 10.79
CA PRO A 82 -3.57 17.72 11.80
C PRO A 82 -4.85 16.87 11.88
N GLU A 83 -5.14 16.07 10.87
CA GLU A 83 -6.28 15.17 10.80
C GLU A 83 -5.87 13.80 11.37
N HIS A 84 -6.43 13.46 12.55
CA HIS A 84 -6.14 12.20 13.23
C HIS A 84 -7.34 11.26 13.14
N TYR A 85 -7.04 9.98 12.90
CA TYR A 85 -8.00 8.89 12.84
C TYR A 85 -7.81 7.97 14.05
N SER A 86 -8.85 7.21 14.42
CA SER A 86 -8.73 6.18 15.46
C SER A 86 -7.90 4.99 14.97
N ASP A 87 -7.25 4.28 15.90
CA ASP A 87 -6.48 3.07 15.59
C ASP A 87 -7.32 2.04 14.83
N TYR A 88 -8.58 1.85 15.27
CA TYR A 88 -9.54 0.97 14.60
C TYR A 88 -9.76 1.34 13.12
N PHE A 89 -9.71 2.63 12.79
CA PHE A 89 -9.86 3.07 11.40
C PHE A 89 -8.67 2.61 10.54
N PHE A 90 -7.44 2.73 11.03
CA PHE A 90 -6.25 2.21 10.33
C PHE A 90 -6.33 0.69 10.14
N GLU A 91 -6.73 -0.05 11.18
CA GLU A 91 -6.93 -1.49 11.11
C GLU A 91 -7.99 -1.88 10.07
N SER A 92 -9.11 -1.14 10.02
CA SER A 92 -10.19 -1.40 9.06
C SER A 92 -9.71 -1.22 7.62
N ILE A 93 -8.99 -0.13 7.33
CA ILE A 93 -8.43 0.12 5.99
C ILE A 93 -7.41 -0.95 5.61
N LEU A 94 -6.53 -1.36 6.53
CA LEU A 94 -5.56 -2.43 6.26
C LEU A 94 -6.24 -3.74 5.90
N ARG A 95 -7.36 -4.07 6.55
CA ARG A 95 -8.13 -5.28 6.30
C ARG A 95 -8.92 -5.22 5.00
N GLU A 96 -9.51 -4.06 4.69
CA GLU A 96 -10.40 -3.88 3.55
C GLU A 96 -9.65 -3.72 2.22
N LEU A 97 -8.51 -3.02 2.24
CA LEU A 97 -7.74 -2.68 1.03
C LEU A 97 -6.22 -2.73 1.25
N PRO A 98 -5.67 -3.90 1.63
CA PRO A 98 -4.23 -4.03 1.88
C PRO A 98 -3.37 -3.71 0.66
N GLU A 99 -3.91 -3.84 -0.56
CA GLU A 99 -3.19 -3.53 -1.81
C GLU A 99 -2.91 -2.04 -2.00
N ALA A 100 -3.67 -1.17 -1.34
CA ALA A 100 -3.51 0.28 -1.42
C ALA A 100 -3.19 0.91 -0.05
N PHE A 101 -2.73 0.10 0.89
CA PHE A 101 -2.12 0.53 2.13
C PHE A 101 -0.61 0.24 2.07
N ILE A 102 0.17 1.27 1.75
CA ILE A 102 1.58 1.15 1.37
C ILE A 102 2.43 1.98 2.32
N ILE A 103 3.62 1.49 2.63
CA ILE A 103 4.61 2.20 3.44
C ILE A 103 5.90 2.42 2.66
N ALA A 104 6.66 3.39 3.11
CA ALA A 104 8.05 3.60 2.75
C ALA A 104 8.93 3.35 3.97
N GLU A 105 9.94 2.52 3.80
CA GLU A 105 10.86 2.09 4.84
C GLU A 105 12.30 2.41 4.44
N LEU A 106 13.10 2.85 5.40
CA LEU A 106 14.53 3.09 5.27
C LEU A 106 15.21 2.55 6.54
N ASP A 107 16.15 1.61 6.37
CA ASP A 107 16.90 1.02 7.48
C ASP A 107 15.98 0.53 8.60
N ASP A 108 14.99 -0.29 8.23
CA ASP A 108 13.94 -0.87 9.10
C ASP A 108 13.02 0.16 9.80
N ASN A 109 13.10 1.44 9.44
CA ASN A 109 12.26 2.49 9.97
C ASN A 109 11.24 2.98 8.95
N ILE A 110 9.96 3.03 9.33
CA ILE A 110 8.90 3.57 8.48
C ILE A 110 9.04 5.09 8.41
N THR A 111 9.11 5.62 7.19
CA THR A 111 9.36 7.03 6.91
C THR A 111 8.17 7.74 6.27
N GLY A 112 7.19 6.98 5.84
CA GLY A 112 5.97 7.50 5.23
C GLY A 112 4.99 6.39 4.89
N TYR A 113 3.76 6.78 4.61
CA TYR A 113 2.69 5.85 4.24
C TYR A 113 1.66 6.51 3.33
N ILE A 114 0.85 5.69 2.67
CA ILE A 114 -0.42 6.03 2.04
C ILE A 114 -1.47 5.00 2.42
N MET A 115 -2.69 5.44 2.68
CA MET A 115 -3.84 4.57 2.81
C MET A 115 -5.00 5.07 1.95
N CYS A 116 -5.62 4.13 1.23
CA CYS A 116 -6.78 4.37 0.40
C CYS A 116 -7.96 3.52 0.86
N LYS A 117 -9.17 3.97 0.52
CA LYS A 117 -10.40 3.16 0.64
C LYS A 117 -11.12 3.12 -0.71
N ILE A 118 -12.03 2.18 -0.84
CA ILE A 118 -12.92 2.08 -2.01
C ILE A 118 -14.31 2.50 -1.59
N GLU A 119 -14.94 3.29 -2.44
CA GLU A 119 -16.33 3.72 -2.25
C GLU A 119 -17.07 3.79 -3.58
N PHE A 120 -18.37 3.92 -3.51
CA PHE A 120 -19.23 4.13 -4.67
C PHE A 120 -19.84 5.52 -4.60
N GLY A 121 -19.94 6.20 -5.73
CA GLY A 121 -20.50 7.55 -5.78
C GLY A 121 -20.57 8.10 -7.18
N PHE A 122 -21.02 9.36 -7.29
CA PHE A 122 -21.04 10.04 -8.58
C PHE A 122 -19.62 10.30 -9.07
N SER A 123 -19.43 10.12 -10.38
CA SER A 123 -18.13 10.39 -11.03
C SER A 123 -17.73 11.87 -10.91
N ASN A 124 -16.44 12.09 -10.73
CA ASN A 124 -15.83 13.42 -10.79
C ASN A 124 -15.59 13.89 -12.23
N PHE A 125 -15.80 13.02 -13.24
CA PHE A 125 -15.52 13.28 -14.63
C PHE A 125 -16.79 13.26 -15.50
N ARG A 126 -17.77 12.44 -15.18
CA ARG A 126 -18.98 12.23 -15.97
C ARG A 126 -20.18 12.92 -15.30
N LYS A 127 -20.99 13.65 -16.05
CA LYS A 127 -22.18 14.35 -15.51
C LYS A 127 -23.22 13.39 -14.91
N LEU A 128 -23.34 12.19 -15.46
CA LEU A 128 -24.23 11.11 -15.00
C LEU A 128 -23.40 9.85 -14.98
N GLY A 129 -23.32 9.22 -13.82
CA GLY A 129 -22.61 7.96 -13.66
C GLY A 129 -22.32 7.68 -12.19
N PHE A 130 -22.78 6.55 -11.71
CA PHE A 130 -22.42 6.01 -10.42
C PHE A 130 -21.26 5.04 -10.64
N VAL A 131 -20.12 5.33 -10.06
CA VAL A 131 -18.84 4.66 -10.34
C VAL A 131 -18.21 4.15 -9.07
N LYS A 132 -17.31 3.18 -9.22
CA LYS A 132 -16.46 2.69 -8.15
C LYS A 132 -15.21 3.56 -8.09
N LYS A 133 -14.93 4.15 -6.94
CA LYS A 133 -13.86 5.12 -6.75
C LYS A 133 -12.88 4.68 -5.68
N GLY A 134 -11.60 4.95 -5.92
CA GLY A 134 -10.61 5.02 -4.86
C GLY A 134 -10.61 6.38 -4.20
N HIS A 135 -10.45 6.43 -2.90
CA HIS A 135 -10.21 7.65 -2.14
C HIS A 135 -8.87 7.55 -1.42
N VAL A 136 -7.95 8.46 -1.70
CA VAL A 136 -6.73 8.59 -0.91
C VAL A 136 -7.11 9.26 0.40
N VAL A 137 -7.26 8.47 1.44
CA VAL A 137 -7.69 8.95 2.76
C VAL A 137 -6.57 9.75 3.43
N SER A 138 -5.33 9.26 3.30
CA SER A 138 -4.18 9.88 3.94
C SER A 138 -2.89 9.48 3.22
N VAL A 139 -1.99 10.44 3.07
CA VAL A 139 -0.61 10.22 2.63
C VAL A 139 0.31 11.14 3.39
N ALA A 140 1.35 10.59 3.99
CA ALA A 140 2.32 11.36 4.76
C ALA A 140 3.75 10.83 4.56
N VAL A 141 4.70 11.74 4.60
CA VAL A 141 6.15 11.46 4.63
C VAL A 141 6.77 12.35 5.68
N LEU A 142 7.55 11.76 6.58
CA LEU A 142 8.33 12.48 7.58
C LEU A 142 9.16 13.58 6.92
N GLU A 143 9.26 14.73 7.57
CA GLU A 143 9.84 15.94 6.98
C GLU A 143 11.26 15.72 6.45
N GLN A 144 12.11 15.03 7.21
CA GLN A 144 13.50 14.74 6.87
C GLN A 144 13.64 13.79 5.66
N HIS A 145 12.56 13.14 5.22
CA HIS A 145 12.52 12.22 4.08
C HIS A 145 11.76 12.78 2.87
N ARG A 146 11.30 14.04 2.96
CA ARG A 146 10.64 14.73 1.84
C ARG A 146 11.66 15.11 0.75
N GLY A 147 11.17 15.29 -0.47
CA GLY A 147 12.03 15.66 -1.61
C GLY A 147 12.77 14.50 -2.25
N ALA A 148 12.88 13.34 -1.60
CA ALA A 148 13.56 12.14 -2.11
C ALA A 148 12.72 11.27 -3.08
N GLY A 149 11.52 11.74 -3.48
CA GLY A 149 10.62 10.98 -4.38
C GLY A 149 9.72 9.96 -3.69
N VAL A 150 9.85 9.80 -2.37
CA VAL A 150 9.07 8.83 -1.56
C VAL A 150 7.56 9.04 -1.70
N GLY A 151 7.08 10.28 -1.53
CA GLY A 151 5.64 10.58 -1.66
C GLY A 151 5.07 10.22 -3.03
N LYS A 152 5.83 10.47 -4.12
CA LYS A 152 5.44 10.06 -5.46
C LYS A 152 5.36 8.55 -5.60
N ALA A 153 6.31 7.82 -5.03
CA ALA A 153 6.33 6.35 -5.08
C ALA A 153 5.15 5.75 -4.31
N LEU A 154 4.86 6.26 -3.10
CA LEU A 154 3.69 5.86 -2.32
C LEU A 154 2.40 6.08 -3.10
N MET A 155 2.22 7.25 -3.71
CA MET A 155 1.05 7.54 -4.55
C MET A 155 0.91 6.57 -5.72
N LEU A 156 2.01 6.27 -6.44
CA LEU A 156 1.97 5.33 -7.57
C LEU A 156 1.53 3.93 -7.13
N GLU A 157 2.06 3.42 -6.02
CA GLU A 157 1.68 2.09 -5.53
C GLU A 157 0.26 2.09 -4.93
N GLY A 158 -0.17 3.16 -4.26
CA GLY A 158 -1.57 3.32 -3.83
C GLY A 158 -2.54 3.33 -5.01
N ILE A 159 -2.21 4.06 -6.10
CA ILE A 159 -2.99 4.06 -7.34
C ILE A 159 -3.05 2.64 -7.94
N ASN A 160 -1.92 1.94 -8.03
CA ASN A 160 -1.87 0.55 -8.53
C ASN A 160 -2.79 -0.37 -7.72
N GLY A 161 -2.79 -0.23 -6.39
CA GLY A 161 -3.68 -0.97 -5.50
C GLY A 161 -5.17 -0.70 -5.78
N VAL A 162 -5.54 0.56 -5.99
CA VAL A 162 -6.91 0.96 -6.34
C VAL A 162 -7.32 0.43 -7.72
N VAL A 163 -6.43 0.53 -8.72
CA VAL A 163 -6.66 0.00 -10.07
C VAL A 163 -6.86 -1.51 -10.06
N SER A 164 -6.11 -2.25 -9.24
CA SER A 164 -6.25 -3.72 -9.11
C SER A 164 -7.65 -4.14 -8.66
N ARG A 165 -8.36 -3.25 -7.97
CA ARG A 165 -9.76 -3.44 -7.53
C ARG A 165 -10.80 -2.97 -8.55
N LYS A 166 -10.36 -2.64 -9.78
CA LYS A 166 -11.24 -2.22 -10.89
C LYS A 166 -12.08 -0.98 -10.54
N CYS A 167 -11.45 0.02 -9.93
CA CYS A 167 -12.06 1.33 -9.75
C CYS A 167 -12.00 2.10 -11.07
N ASP A 168 -12.99 2.95 -11.30
CA ASP A 168 -13.08 3.80 -12.51
C ASP A 168 -12.22 5.06 -12.37
N GLU A 169 -12.08 5.56 -11.15
CA GLU A 169 -11.34 6.79 -10.84
C GLU A 169 -10.79 6.74 -9.41
N ILE A 170 -9.83 7.62 -9.12
CA ILE A 170 -9.34 7.88 -7.76
C ILE A 170 -9.38 9.37 -7.48
N TYR A 171 -9.65 9.76 -6.25
CA TYR A 171 -9.66 11.17 -5.85
C TYR A 171 -9.03 11.37 -4.47
N LEU A 172 -8.74 12.63 -4.18
CA LEU A 172 -8.20 13.08 -2.91
C LEU A 172 -8.64 14.53 -2.63
N GLU A 173 -8.54 14.95 -1.37
CA GLU A 173 -8.61 16.33 -0.96
C GLU A 173 -7.22 16.82 -0.53
N VAL A 174 -6.88 18.04 -0.91
CA VAL A 174 -5.60 18.66 -0.59
C VAL A 174 -5.78 20.11 -0.22
N ARG A 175 -5.11 20.56 0.86
CA ARG A 175 -5.08 21.98 1.26
C ARG A 175 -4.63 22.85 0.11
N ILE A 176 -5.33 23.95 -0.16
CA ILE A 176 -4.97 24.86 -1.26
C ILE A 176 -3.59 25.50 -1.06
N SER A 177 -3.13 25.61 0.18
CA SER A 177 -1.79 26.07 0.53
C SER A 177 -0.69 25.04 0.22
N ASN A 178 -1.01 23.75 0.11
CA ASN A 178 -0.03 22.67 -0.11
C ASN A 178 0.39 22.58 -1.58
N ARG A 179 1.03 23.65 -2.08
CA ARG A 179 1.46 23.75 -3.48
C ARG A 179 2.41 22.62 -3.91
N SER A 180 3.20 22.08 -2.99
CA SER A 180 4.13 20.99 -3.30
C SER A 180 3.38 19.69 -3.61
N ALA A 181 2.40 19.34 -2.79
CA ALA A 181 1.56 18.16 -3.03
C ALA A 181 0.71 18.32 -4.28
N ILE A 182 0.07 19.48 -4.48
CA ILE A 182 -0.73 19.77 -5.69
C ILE A 182 0.10 19.55 -6.95
N LYS A 183 1.31 20.13 -7.05
CA LYS A 183 2.21 19.92 -8.19
C LYS A 183 2.60 18.45 -8.39
N MET A 184 2.75 17.70 -7.31
CA MET A 184 3.03 16.27 -7.40
C MET A 184 1.82 15.51 -7.97
N TYR A 185 0.61 15.80 -7.50
CA TYR A 185 -0.62 15.18 -7.98
C TYR A 185 -0.89 15.52 -9.45
N GLU A 186 -0.70 16.77 -9.85
CA GLU A 186 -0.81 17.18 -11.27
C GLU A 186 0.15 16.40 -12.18
N LYS A 187 1.42 16.19 -11.73
CA LYS A 187 2.40 15.38 -12.46
C LYS A 187 2.03 13.88 -12.53
N LEU A 188 1.17 13.41 -11.63
CA LEU A 188 0.60 12.07 -11.66
C LEU A 188 -0.69 11.99 -12.49
N GLY A 189 -1.15 13.10 -13.07
CA GLY A 189 -2.34 13.17 -13.90
C GLY A 189 -3.63 13.56 -13.20
N PHE A 190 -3.58 13.85 -11.89
CA PHE A 190 -4.74 14.36 -11.18
C PHE A 190 -5.14 15.76 -11.69
N GLN A 191 -6.43 16.00 -11.75
CA GLN A 191 -7.03 17.27 -12.16
C GLN A 191 -7.81 17.86 -11.00
N ILE A 192 -7.75 19.18 -10.80
CA ILE A 192 -8.63 19.88 -9.86
C ILE A 192 -10.05 19.81 -10.41
N LYS A 193 -10.98 19.26 -9.63
CA LYS A 193 -12.40 19.11 -10.01
C LYS A 193 -13.28 20.15 -9.35
N SER A 194 -12.99 20.48 -8.09
CA SER A 194 -13.71 21.52 -7.33
C SER A 194 -12.86 22.09 -6.21
N ALA A 195 -13.27 23.24 -5.70
CA ALA A 195 -12.80 23.78 -4.42
C ALA A 195 -13.87 23.55 -3.36
N LEU A 196 -13.46 23.00 -2.23
CA LEU A 196 -14.29 22.70 -1.06
C LEU A 196 -13.99 23.77 -0.01
N ARG A 197 -14.98 24.61 0.27
CA ARG A 197 -14.81 25.73 1.21
C ARG A 197 -14.82 25.24 2.66
N ALA A 198 -13.92 25.81 3.47
CA ALA A 198 -13.79 25.52 4.91
C ALA A 198 -13.77 24.02 5.20
N TYR A 199 -13.07 23.25 4.37
CA TYR A 199 -13.03 21.80 4.44
C TYR A 199 -12.31 21.30 5.68
N TYR A 200 -11.18 21.92 6.01
CA TYR A 200 -10.38 21.55 7.15
C TYR A 200 -10.89 22.22 8.45
N ARG A 201 -10.58 21.62 9.59
CA ARG A 201 -11.05 22.11 10.91
C ARG A 201 -10.61 23.54 11.24
N ASP A 202 -9.50 23.97 10.69
CA ASP A 202 -8.97 25.33 10.82
C ASP A 202 -9.60 26.33 9.85
N GLY A 203 -10.58 25.87 9.04
CA GLY A 203 -11.29 26.70 8.06
C GLY A 203 -10.58 26.82 6.72
N GLU A 204 -9.43 26.16 6.51
CA GLU A 204 -8.77 26.19 5.20
C GLU A 204 -9.60 25.42 4.16
N ASP A 205 -9.62 25.97 2.93
CA ASP A 205 -10.25 25.34 1.79
C ASP A 205 -9.39 24.15 1.28
N ALA A 206 -10.05 23.20 0.62
CA ALA A 206 -9.38 22.12 -0.10
C ALA A 206 -9.67 22.18 -1.60
N TYR A 207 -8.73 21.67 -2.41
CA TYR A 207 -9.06 21.16 -3.73
C TYR A 207 -9.43 19.69 -3.65
N LEU A 208 -10.57 19.34 -4.25
CA LEU A 208 -10.84 17.98 -4.66
C LEU A 208 -10.11 17.75 -6.00
N MET A 209 -9.16 16.83 -5.98
CA MET A 209 -8.43 16.42 -7.18
C MET A 209 -8.74 14.97 -7.52
N ALA A 210 -8.89 14.66 -8.80
CA ALA A 210 -9.24 13.32 -9.26
C ALA A 210 -8.45 12.91 -10.50
N LEU A 211 -8.28 11.60 -10.67
CA LEU A 211 -7.66 10.94 -11.81
C LEU A 211 -8.63 9.87 -12.34
N ASP A 212 -8.95 9.95 -13.64
CA ASP A 212 -9.77 8.94 -14.34
C ASP A 212 -8.88 7.80 -14.85
N PHE A 213 -9.35 6.59 -14.77
CA PHE A 213 -8.61 5.43 -15.27
C PHE A 213 -9.03 4.98 -16.69
N GLY A 214 -9.98 5.68 -17.31
CA GLY A 214 -10.43 5.44 -18.69
C GLY A 214 -11.81 4.91 -18.83
#